data_c86bc28728fa4f9c6d9edd9593d5cf1b
#
_entry.id   c86bc28728fa4f9c6d9edd9593d5cf1b
#
_cell.length_a   1.000
_cell.length_b   1.000
_cell.length_c   1.000
_cell.angle_alpha   90.00
_cell.angle_beta   90.00
_cell.angle_gamma   90.00
#
_symmetry.space_group_name_H-M   'P 1'
#
loop_
_entity.id
_entity.type
_entity.pdbx_description
1 polymer ?
#
loop_
_entity_poly.entity_id
_entity_poly.type
_entity_poly.pdbx_seq_one_letter_code
_entity_poly.pdbx_strand_id
1 'polypeptide(L)'
;MHRLYNHYSELPISIRILYTAALCILGMSYLFAMLYLFHTYSGRDGDVMTLTYDDLVIAYAGSGKGSKIESALRGPMSSMLPKEEASAIIAWAQKGADQPTYETFIRPAIDKRCMSCHDGSNPHLSNLGGYDNIKKMTEQDTGTGIFTLVRVSHIHLFGITFVFFVMGTVFSHAYVRPLWLKYLVMGLPFVCLAIDVSSWYMVKIYHPFAWVTMGAGALMGLCFATMWITSMYQMWIAPTPKAVTDRAEDDMRVIG
;
A
#
# COMPACT_ATOMS: atom_id res chain seq x y z
N MET A 1 -15.44 -22.94 32.25
CA MET A 1 -14.94 -21.73 31.56
C MET A 1 -15.58 -21.71 30.19
N HIS A 2 -16.46 -20.77 29.88
CA HIS A 2 -17.13 -20.73 28.59
C HIS A 2 -16.11 -20.64 27.45
N ARG A 3 -16.34 -21.39 26.34
CA ARG A 3 -15.53 -21.33 25.11
C ARG A 3 -15.57 -19.92 24.54
N LEU A 4 -14.47 -19.21 24.57
CA LEU A 4 -14.39 -17.89 23.94
C LEU A 4 -14.15 -18.00 22.43
N TYR A 5 -13.59 -19.12 21.94
CA TYR A 5 -13.38 -19.41 20.52
C TYR A 5 -13.00 -20.89 20.32
N ASN A 6 -13.29 -21.45 19.15
CA ASN A 6 -12.90 -22.79 18.75
C ASN A 6 -11.56 -22.76 18.01
N HIS A 7 -10.71 -23.77 18.20
CA HIS A 7 -9.50 -23.97 17.39
C HIS A 7 -9.88 -24.46 15.97
N TYR A 8 -8.98 -24.29 15.00
CA TYR A 8 -9.23 -24.74 13.61
C TYR A 8 -9.62 -26.21 13.49
N SER A 9 -9.04 -27.10 14.32
CA SER A 9 -9.37 -28.52 14.34
C SER A 9 -10.83 -28.82 14.73
N GLU A 10 -11.47 -27.90 15.45
CA GLU A 10 -12.86 -28.02 15.89
C GLU A 10 -13.86 -27.45 14.85
N LEU A 11 -13.35 -26.76 13.79
CA LEU A 11 -14.18 -26.16 12.77
C LEU A 11 -14.59 -27.18 11.70
N PRO A 12 -15.82 -27.09 11.17
CA PRO A 12 -16.23 -27.88 10.00
C PRO A 12 -15.29 -27.65 8.81
N ILE A 13 -15.09 -28.69 8.00
CA ILE A 13 -14.21 -28.64 6.83
C ILE A 13 -14.62 -27.51 5.84
N SER A 14 -15.92 -27.25 5.70
CA SER A 14 -16.45 -26.16 4.85
C SER A 14 -15.94 -24.77 5.28
N ILE A 15 -15.87 -24.51 6.58
CA ILE A 15 -15.35 -23.25 7.12
C ILE A 15 -13.83 -23.16 6.89
N ARG A 16 -13.10 -24.27 7.08
CA ARG A 16 -11.65 -24.31 6.82
C ARG A 16 -11.34 -24.06 5.34
N ILE A 17 -12.14 -24.63 4.42
CA ILE A 17 -12.00 -24.36 2.99
C ILE A 17 -12.29 -22.89 2.68
N LEU A 18 -13.37 -22.31 3.24
CA LEU A 18 -13.71 -20.90 3.05
C LEU A 18 -12.57 -19.98 3.52
N TYR A 19 -12.04 -20.22 4.71
CA TYR A 19 -10.92 -19.45 5.27
C TYR A 19 -9.66 -19.60 4.40
N THR A 20 -9.35 -20.79 3.94
CA THR A 20 -8.21 -21.04 3.06
C THR A 20 -8.35 -20.26 1.75
N ALA A 21 -9.51 -20.32 1.10
CA ALA A 21 -9.75 -19.58 -0.13
C ALA A 21 -9.60 -18.07 0.07
N ALA A 22 -10.17 -17.51 1.15
CA ALA A 22 -10.03 -16.11 1.49
C ALA A 22 -8.56 -15.72 1.76
N LEU A 23 -7.83 -16.52 2.54
CA LEU A 23 -6.41 -16.28 2.83
C LEU A 23 -5.53 -16.35 1.58
N CYS A 24 -5.79 -17.30 0.65
CA CYS A 24 -5.04 -17.38 -0.60
C CYS A 24 -5.23 -16.12 -1.45
N ILE A 25 -6.46 -15.64 -1.61
CA ILE A 25 -6.76 -14.42 -2.38
C ILE A 25 -6.18 -13.18 -1.68
N LEU A 26 -6.34 -13.06 -0.36
CA LEU A 26 -5.76 -11.94 0.40
C LEU A 26 -4.22 -11.93 0.33
N GLY A 27 -3.58 -13.10 0.44
CA GLY A 27 -2.12 -13.23 0.30
C GLY A 27 -1.63 -12.80 -1.08
N MET A 28 -2.31 -13.24 -2.14
CA MET A 28 -2.00 -12.82 -3.51
C MET A 28 -2.22 -11.32 -3.71
N SER A 29 -3.33 -10.79 -3.23
CA SER A 29 -3.65 -9.35 -3.32
C SER A 29 -2.60 -8.51 -2.58
N TYR A 30 -2.13 -8.98 -1.42
CA TYR A 30 -1.09 -8.30 -0.65
C TYR A 30 0.24 -8.25 -1.41
N LEU A 31 0.63 -9.34 -2.08
CA LEU A 31 1.84 -9.35 -2.91
C LEU A 31 1.73 -8.34 -4.06
N PHE A 32 0.60 -8.30 -4.76
CA PHE A 32 0.39 -7.28 -5.81
C PHE A 32 0.40 -5.86 -5.26
N ALA A 33 -0.16 -5.65 -4.07
CA ALA A 33 -0.13 -4.34 -3.42
C ALA A 33 1.31 -3.90 -3.09
N MET A 34 2.17 -4.82 -2.61
CA MET A 34 3.58 -4.54 -2.35
C MET A 34 4.36 -4.22 -3.62
N LEU A 35 4.15 -4.97 -4.70
CA LEU A 35 4.75 -4.70 -6.01
C LEU A 35 4.32 -3.33 -6.55
N TYR A 36 3.03 -3.02 -6.44
CA TYR A 36 2.49 -1.73 -6.88
C TYR A 36 3.04 -0.57 -6.04
N LEU A 37 3.10 -0.74 -4.71
CA LEU A 37 3.68 0.25 -3.80
C LEU A 37 5.14 0.54 -4.17
N PHE A 38 5.95 -0.50 -4.32
CA PHE A 38 7.34 -0.35 -4.73
C PHE A 38 7.45 0.39 -6.06
N HIS A 39 6.73 -0.06 -7.09
CA HIS A 39 6.77 0.58 -8.41
C HIS A 39 6.30 2.04 -8.41
N THR A 40 5.34 2.39 -7.55
CA THR A 40 4.77 3.75 -7.49
C THR A 40 5.67 4.72 -6.73
N TYR A 41 6.37 4.26 -5.71
CA TYR A 41 7.11 5.14 -4.81
C TYR A 41 8.63 5.13 -5.03
N SER A 42 9.24 4.00 -5.44
CA SER A 42 10.69 3.94 -5.68
C SER A 42 11.14 4.81 -6.86
N GLY A 43 12.38 5.25 -6.81
CA GLY A 43 13.05 5.95 -7.91
C GLY A 43 12.79 7.44 -7.99
N ARG A 44 12.07 8.03 -7.05
CA ARG A 44 11.81 9.47 -7.02
C ARG A 44 13.06 10.28 -6.67
N ASP A 45 13.96 9.71 -5.87
CA ASP A 45 15.28 10.25 -5.55
C ASP A 45 16.33 10.01 -6.64
N GLY A 46 16.01 9.15 -7.64
CA GLY A 46 16.86 8.79 -8.77
C GLY A 46 17.37 7.34 -8.75
N ASP A 47 17.22 6.60 -7.63
CA ASP A 47 17.55 5.17 -7.54
C ASP A 47 16.28 4.31 -7.61
N VAL A 48 15.99 3.76 -8.79
CA VAL A 48 14.81 2.93 -9.06
C VAL A 48 14.82 1.55 -8.38
N MET A 49 15.97 1.14 -7.81
CA MET A 49 16.12 -0.19 -7.22
C MET A 49 15.77 -0.26 -5.75
N THR A 50 15.62 0.89 -5.09
CA THR A 50 15.33 0.98 -3.67
C THR A 50 14.08 1.84 -3.40
N LEU A 51 13.44 1.58 -2.27
CA LEU A 51 12.40 2.45 -1.73
C LEU A 51 12.99 3.12 -0.49
N THR A 52 13.27 4.40 -0.61
CA THR A 52 14.00 5.16 0.39
C THR A 52 13.11 6.12 1.18
N TYR A 53 13.67 6.69 2.24
CA TYR A 53 13.07 7.81 2.96
C TYR A 53 12.80 9.01 2.04
N ASP A 54 13.77 9.35 1.17
CA ASP A 54 13.67 10.50 0.27
C ASP A 54 12.57 10.30 -0.78
N ASP A 55 12.36 9.08 -1.27
CA ASP A 55 11.23 8.76 -2.14
C ASP A 55 9.88 9.13 -1.51
N LEU A 56 9.69 8.79 -0.24
CA LEU A 56 8.45 9.11 0.47
C LEU A 56 8.31 10.60 0.75
N VAL A 57 9.40 11.28 1.12
CA VAL A 57 9.38 12.74 1.29
C VAL A 57 9.00 13.41 -0.03
N ILE A 58 9.62 13.01 -1.14
CA ILE A 58 9.29 13.56 -2.47
C ILE A 58 7.83 13.26 -2.84
N ALA A 59 7.35 12.05 -2.56
CA ALA A 59 5.96 11.66 -2.87
C ALA A 59 4.93 12.52 -2.13
N TYR A 60 5.12 12.78 -0.85
CA TYR A 60 4.14 13.48 -0.01
C TYR A 60 4.37 14.99 0.04
N ALA A 61 5.61 15.44 0.21
CA ALA A 61 5.96 16.86 0.39
C ALA A 61 6.50 17.52 -0.88
N GLY A 62 6.90 16.71 -1.89
CA GLY A 62 7.57 17.20 -3.10
C GLY A 62 9.09 17.26 -2.95
N SER A 63 9.77 17.32 -4.08
CA SER A 63 11.23 17.37 -4.12
C SER A 63 11.81 18.73 -3.65
N GLY A 64 10.97 19.75 -3.58
CA GLY A 64 11.39 21.13 -3.28
C GLY A 64 12.25 21.79 -4.37
N LYS A 65 12.82 21.01 -5.30
CA LYS A 65 13.73 21.47 -6.37
C LYS A 65 13.32 21.04 -7.77
N GLY A 66 12.55 19.95 -7.89
CA GLY A 66 12.08 19.43 -9.16
C GLY A 66 10.67 19.90 -9.53
N SER A 67 10.27 19.64 -10.77
CA SER A 67 8.94 19.94 -11.25
C SER A 67 7.98 18.76 -11.02
N LYS A 68 6.67 19.04 -11.03
CA LYS A 68 5.62 18.01 -10.93
C LYS A 68 5.75 16.94 -12.02
N ILE A 69 6.11 17.35 -13.25
CA ILE A 69 6.31 16.41 -14.37
C ILE A 69 7.54 15.53 -14.16
N GLU A 70 8.62 16.08 -13.61
CA GLU A 70 9.81 15.31 -13.28
C GLU A 70 9.51 14.23 -12.24
N SER A 71 8.86 14.58 -11.13
CA SER A 71 8.43 13.61 -10.11
C SER A 71 7.51 12.53 -10.67
N ALA A 72 6.57 12.89 -11.55
CA ALA A 72 5.68 11.93 -12.19
C ALA A 72 6.43 10.95 -13.08
N LEU A 73 7.36 11.45 -13.91
CA LEU A 73 8.14 10.63 -14.87
C LEU A 73 9.20 9.77 -14.18
N ARG A 74 9.70 10.15 -13.02
CA ARG A 74 10.61 9.31 -12.20
C ARG A 74 9.85 8.28 -11.36
N GLY A 75 8.59 8.55 -11.00
CA GLY A 75 7.74 7.71 -10.16
C GLY A 75 6.62 7.01 -10.95
N PRO A 76 5.34 7.35 -10.71
CA PRO A 76 4.18 6.58 -11.19
C PRO A 76 4.07 6.47 -12.71
N MET A 77 4.68 7.38 -13.49
CA MET A 77 4.66 7.36 -14.95
C MET A 77 5.96 6.80 -15.56
N SER A 78 6.90 6.32 -14.77
CA SER A 78 8.22 5.88 -15.23
C SER A 78 8.17 4.73 -16.25
N SER A 79 7.16 3.86 -16.18
CA SER A 79 6.97 2.74 -17.11
C SER A 79 6.15 3.09 -18.36
N MET A 80 5.56 4.29 -18.41
CA MET A 80 4.66 4.68 -19.49
C MET A 80 5.38 5.28 -20.71
N LEU A 81 6.64 5.70 -20.52
CA LEU A 81 7.48 6.28 -21.59
C LEU A 81 8.83 5.57 -21.69
N PRO A 82 9.43 5.49 -22.89
CA PRO A 82 10.84 5.17 -23.04
C PRO A 82 11.71 6.18 -22.27
N LYS A 83 12.82 5.70 -21.70
CA LYS A 83 13.72 6.52 -20.87
C LYS A 83 14.24 7.76 -21.59
N GLU A 84 14.48 7.67 -22.89
CA GLU A 84 14.94 8.76 -23.74
C GLU A 84 13.90 9.87 -23.87
N GLU A 85 12.64 9.50 -24.12
CA GLU A 85 11.51 10.45 -24.20
C GLU A 85 11.26 11.12 -22.83
N ALA A 86 11.28 10.34 -21.74
CA ALA A 86 11.15 10.87 -20.39
C ALA A 86 12.27 11.84 -20.02
N SER A 87 13.53 11.50 -20.35
CA SER A 87 14.69 12.36 -20.10
C SER A 87 14.64 13.65 -20.89
N ALA A 88 14.14 13.61 -22.13
CA ALA A 88 13.98 14.80 -22.96
C ALA A 88 12.92 15.77 -22.37
N ILE A 89 11.80 15.23 -21.89
CA ILE A 89 10.74 16.03 -21.24
C ILE A 89 11.27 16.66 -19.94
N ILE A 90 11.98 15.90 -19.12
CA ILE A 90 12.59 16.39 -17.88
C ILE A 90 13.60 17.50 -18.17
N ALA A 91 14.50 17.28 -19.13
CA ALA A 91 15.50 18.28 -19.51
C ALA A 91 14.86 19.58 -20.07
N TRP A 92 13.79 19.46 -20.85
CA TRP A 92 13.01 20.60 -21.32
C TRP A 92 12.37 21.37 -20.15
N ALA A 93 11.75 20.68 -19.20
CA ALA A 93 11.16 21.30 -18.01
C ALA A 93 12.20 22.05 -17.18
N GLN A 94 13.39 21.45 -16.96
CA GLN A 94 14.50 22.05 -16.23
C GLN A 94 15.12 23.27 -16.93
N LYS A 95 15.04 23.35 -18.25
CA LYS A 95 15.54 24.49 -19.05
C LYS A 95 14.56 25.64 -19.19
N GLY A 96 13.44 25.64 -18.46
CA GLY A 96 12.46 26.71 -18.45
C GLY A 96 11.23 26.48 -19.32
N ALA A 97 11.10 25.30 -19.90
CA ALA A 97 9.88 24.83 -20.59
C ALA A 97 9.41 25.80 -21.68
N ASP A 98 10.29 26.16 -22.61
CA ASP A 98 9.98 27.06 -23.70
C ASP A 98 8.98 26.45 -24.70
N GLN A 99 8.13 27.32 -25.30
CA GLN A 99 7.08 26.88 -26.20
C GLN A 99 7.59 26.35 -27.54
N PRO A 100 8.62 26.95 -28.19
CA PRO A 100 9.15 26.43 -29.45
C PRO A 100 9.67 25.00 -29.35
N THR A 101 10.42 24.68 -28.30
CA THR A 101 10.91 23.32 -28.05
C THR A 101 9.75 22.36 -27.75
N TYR A 102 8.73 22.83 -26.99
CA TYR A 102 7.51 22.05 -26.77
C TYR A 102 6.85 21.62 -28.09
N GLU A 103 6.54 22.56 -28.96
CA GLU A 103 5.80 22.26 -30.19
C GLU A 103 6.57 21.32 -31.13
N THR A 104 7.91 21.44 -31.15
CA THR A 104 8.75 20.69 -32.09
C THR A 104 9.11 19.30 -31.60
N PHE A 105 9.45 19.17 -30.31
CA PHE A 105 10.07 17.94 -29.78
C PHE A 105 9.27 17.24 -28.67
N ILE A 106 8.57 18.00 -27.80
CA ILE A 106 7.92 17.45 -26.64
C ILE A 106 6.49 17.02 -26.92
N ARG A 107 5.74 17.84 -27.64
CA ARG A 107 4.35 17.60 -27.99
C ARG A 107 4.12 16.24 -28.67
N PRO A 108 4.90 15.81 -29.68
CA PRO A 108 4.69 14.51 -30.30
C PRO A 108 4.77 13.32 -29.31
N ALA A 109 5.67 13.40 -28.31
CA ALA A 109 5.77 12.39 -27.26
C ALA A 109 4.57 12.42 -26.32
N ILE A 110 4.12 13.63 -25.92
CA ILE A 110 2.92 13.80 -25.07
C ILE A 110 1.68 13.29 -25.80
N ASP A 111 1.46 13.70 -27.04
CA ASP A 111 0.29 13.29 -27.82
C ASP A 111 0.23 11.77 -28.02
N LYS A 112 1.38 11.14 -28.25
CA LYS A 112 1.47 9.70 -28.48
C LYS A 112 1.32 8.87 -27.21
N ARG A 113 1.83 9.32 -26.05
CA ARG A 113 2.00 8.52 -24.86
C ARG A 113 1.06 8.89 -23.72
N CYS A 114 0.70 10.16 -23.59
CA CYS A 114 0.01 10.67 -22.41
C CYS A 114 -1.47 10.94 -22.66
N MET A 115 -1.82 11.38 -23.87
CA MET A 115 -3.17 11.86 -24.18
C MET A 115 -4.25 10.79 -24.14
N SER A 116 -3.90 9.50 -24.17
CA SER A 116 -4.88 8.40 -23.97
C SER A 116 -5.54 8.41 -22.59
N CYS A 117 -4.87 8.99 -21.58
CA CYS A 117 -5.37 9.08 -20.21
C CYS A 117 -5.46 10.51 -19.69
N HIS A 118 -4.64 11.43 -20.24
CA HIS A 118 -4.48 12.80 -19.77
C HIS A 118 -5.12 13.84 -20.73
N ASP A 119 -6.20 13.47 -21.41
CA ASP A 119 -6.94 14.30 -22.36
C ASP A 119 -7.91 15.30 -21.72
N GLY A 120 -8.05 15.24 -20.37
CA GLY A 120 -8.96 16.07 -19.60
C GLY A 120 -10.35 15.46 -19.38
N SER A 121 -10.64 14.29 -19.94
CA SER A 121 -11.91 13.59 -19.71
C SER A 121 -12.03 13.05 -18.28
N ASN A 122 -10.90 12.70 -17.66
CA ASN A 122 -10.86 12.21 -16.29
C ASN A 122 -10.49 13.34 -15.31
N PRO A 123 -11.43 13.78 -14.43
CA PRO A 123 -11.18 14.87 -13.48
C PRO A 123 -10.13 14.54 -12.40
N HIS A 124 -9.72 13.28 -12.28
CA HIS A 124 -8.72 12.83 -11.33
C HIS A 124 -7.30 12.81 -11.90
N LEU A 125 -7.15 13.02 -13.19
CA LEU A 125 -5.86 13.11 -13.88
C LEU A 125 -5.61 14.52 -14.37
N SER A 126 -4.35 14.97 -14.33
CA SER A 126 -3.97 16.26 -14.88
C SER A 126 -4.20 16.25 -16.40
N ASN A 127 -4.91 17.23 -16.92
CA ASN A 127 -4.99 17.44 -18.36
C ASN A 127 -3.63 17.92 -18.89
N LEU A 128 -3.05 17.23 -19.86
CA LEU A 128 -1.78 17.56 -20.50
C LEU A 128 -1.96 18.10 -21.92
N GLY A 129 -3.19 18.30 -22.37
CA GLY A 129 -3.50 18.84 -23.71
C GLY A 129 -3.09 20.31 -23.85
N GLY A 130 -2.14 20.56 -24.75
CA GLY A 130 -1.66 21.90 -25.05
C GLY A 130 -0.58 22.45 -24.13
N TYR A 131 0.16 23.44 -24.63
CA TYR A 131 1.32 24.02 -23.94
C TYR A 131 1.01 24.57 -22.56
N ASP A 132 -0.10 25.29 -22.37
CA ASP A 132 -0.43 25.92 -21.09
C ASP A 132 -0.70 24.91 -19.98
N ASN A 133 -1.27 23.78 -20.32
CA ASN A 133 -1.53 22.71 -19.34
C ASN A 133 -0.25 21.98 -18.95
N ILE A 134 0.59 21.61 -19.91
CA ILE A 134 1.85 20.95 -19.63
C ILE A 134 2.82 21.88 -18.88
N LYS A 135 2.80 23.18 -19.17
CA LYS A 135 3.60 24.19 -18.47
C LYS A 135 3.27 24.28 -16.98
N LYS A 136 2.00 24.11 -16.59
CA LYS A 136 1.61 24.02 -15.16
C LYS A 136 2.26 22.83 -14.46
N MET A 137 2.57 21.76 -15.22
CA MET A 137 3.26 20.58 -14.66
C MET A 137 4.78 20.80 -14.52
N THR A 138 5.34 21.88 -15.07
CA THR A 138 6.72 22.27 -14.87
C THR A 138 6.92 23.15 -13.62
N GLU A 139 5.83 23.54 -12.95
CA GLU A 139 5.91 24.20 -11.65
C GLU A 139 6.54 23.29 -10.60
N GLN A 140 7.04 23.91 -9.54
CA GLN A 140 7.65 23.21 -8.42
C GLN A 140 6.73 22.10 -7.88
N ASP A 141 7.33 20.94 -7.66
CA ASP A 141 6.64 19.81 -7.05
C ASP A 141 6.43 20.06 -5.55
N THR A 142 5.18 20.06 -5.14
CA THR A 142 4.74 20.19 -3.74
C THR A 142 4.21 18.85 -3.20
N GLY A 143 4.50 17.74 -3.92
CA GLY A 143 4.03 16.41 -3.59
C GLY A 143 2.54 16.21 -3.81
N THR A 144 2.03 15.14 -3.24
CA THR A 144 0.61 14.76 -3.39
C THR A 144 -0.31 15.83 -2.82
N GLY A 145 -1.28 16.27 -3.60
CA GLY A 145 -2.27 17.28 -3.18
C GLY A 145 -3.17 16.78 -2.04
N ILE A 146 -3.61 17.70 -1.16
CA ILE A 146 -4.41 17.36 0.04
C ILE A 146 -5.69 16.60 -0.31
N PHE A 147 -6.44 17.01 -1.34
CA PHE A 147 -7.67 16.29 -1.74
C PHE A 147 -7.40 14.89 -2.27
N THR A 148 -6.25 14.68 -2.94
CA THR A 148 -5.80 13.34 -3.33
C THR A 148 -5.48 12.49 -2.10
N LEU A 149 -4.79 13.05 -1.11
CA LEU A 149 -4.54 12.37 0.16
C LEU A 149 -5.86 11.99 0.87
N VAL A 150 -6.82 12.92 0.96
CA VAL A 150 -8.14 12.64 1.57
C VAL A 150 -8.84 11.48 0.87
N ARG A 151 -8.86 11.47 -0.47
CA ARG A 151 -9.46 10.38 -1.25
C ARG A 151 -8.75 9.05 -1.00
N VAL A 152 -7.42 9.05 -1.03
CA VAL A 152 -6.62 7.82 -0.80
C VAL A 152 -6.76 7.36 0.65
N SER A 153 -6.78 8.27 1.62
CA SER A 153 -7.02 7.96 3.04
C SER A 153 -8.35 7.25 3.24
N HIS A 154 -9.43 7.77 2.63
CA HIS A 154 -10.75 7.13 2.70
C HIS A 154 -10.71 5.68 2.19
N ILE A 155 -10.10 5.43 1.03
CA ILE A 155 -10.00 4.09 0.43
C ILE A 155 -9.15 3.16 1.32
N HIS A 156 -8.00 3.64 1.83
CA HIS A 156 -7.10 2.84 2.66
C HIS A 156 -7.72 2.50 4.02
N LEU A 157 -8.32 3.47 4.69
CA LEU A 157 -8.95 3.24 5.99
C LEU A 157 -10.04 2.18 5.89
N PHE A 158 -10.93 2.24 4.91
CA PHE A 158 -11.96 1.21 4.73
C PHE A 158 -11.36 -0.11 4.26
N GLY A 159 -10.60 -0.10 3.18
CA GLY A 159 -10.10 -1.34 2.55
C GLY A 159 -9.19 -2.14 3.48
N ILE A 160 -8.20 -1.49 4.08
CA ILE A 160 -7.23 -2.16 4.97
C ILE A 160 -7.89 -2.59 6.27
N THR A 161 -8.85 -1.80 6.80
CA THR A 161 -9.64 -2.21 7.97
C THR A 161 -10.39 -3.52 7.70
N PHE A 162 -11.06 -3.65 6.55
CA PHE A 162 -11.75 -4.90 6.20
C PHE A 162 -10.78 -6.06 6.01
N VAL A 163 -9.63 -5.84 5.40
CA VAL A 163 -8.59 -6.88 5.26
C VAL A 163 -8.16 -7.39 6.63
N PHE A 164 -7.77 -6.50 7.55
CA PHE A 164 -7.35 -6.91 8.89
C PHE A 164 -8.48 -7.45 9.76
N PHE A 165 -9.72 -6.99 9.55
CA PHE A 165 -10.88 -7.58 10.21
C PHE A 165 -11.08 -9.05 9.79
N VAL A 166 -11.04 -9.35 8.50
CA VAL A 166 -11.15 -10.74 8.01
C VAL A 166 -9.97 -11.58 8.48
N MET A 167 -8.74 -11.06 8.34
CA MET A 167 -7.53 -11.74 8.80
C MET A 167 -7.57 -12.03 10.30
N GLY A 168 -7.96 -11.05 11.10
CA GLY A 168 -8.10 -11.18 12.55
C GLY A 168 -9.19 -12.18 12.94
N THR A 169 -10.31 -12.20 12.22
CA THR A 169 -11.39 -13.17 12.44
C THR A 169 -10.89 -14.58 12.23
N VAL A 170 -10.19 -14.85 11.12
CA VAL A 170 -9.58 -16.15 10.86
C VAL A 170 -8.52 -16.48 11.91
N PHE A 171 -7.59 -15.55 12.20
CA PHE A 171 -6.51 -15.74 13.16
C PHE A 171 -7.03 -15.90 14.61
N SER A 172 -8.24 -15.45 14.93
CA SER A 172 -8.84 -15.63 16.26
C SER A 172 -8.97 -17.10 16.65
N HIS A 173 -9.02 -18.03 15.69
CA HIS A 173 -9.04 -19.46 15.88
C HIS A 173 -7.65 -20.07 16.13
N ALA A 174 -6.56 -19.32 15.92
CA ALA A 174 -5.20 -19.80 16.15
C ALA A 174 -4.90 -19.97 17.65
N TYR A 175 -4.19 -21.04 17.98
CA TYR A 175 -3.62 -21.23 19.30
C TYR A 175 -2.27 -20.54 19.40
N VAL A 176 -2.22 -19.43 20.13
CA VAL A 176 -1.00 -18.62 20.34
C VAL A 176 -0.79 -18.39 21.82
N ARG A 177 0.41 -18.64 22.28
CA ARG A 177 0.85 -18.35 23.66
C ARG A 177 2.18 -17.57 23.61
N PRO A 178 2.34 -16.57 24.46
CA PRO A 178 1.37 -16.02 25.43
C PRO A 178 0.22 -15.25 24.74
N LEU A 179 -0.95 -15.15 25.40
CA LEU A 179 -2.16 -14.56 24.83
C LEU A 179 -1.99 -13.07 24.46
N TRP A 180 -1.18 -12.33 25.21
CA TRP A 180 -0.95 -10.90 24.90
C TRP A 180 -0.35 -10.71 23.49
N LEU A 181 0.50 -11.64 23.05
CA LEU A 181 1.07 -11.61 21.70
C LEU A 181 -0.02 -11.76 20.63
N LYS A 182 -1.00 -12.65 20.85
CA LYS A 182 -2.16 -12.81 19.97
C LYS A 182 -2.95 -11.51 19.86
N TYR A 183 -3.25 -10.88 21.01
CA TYR A 183 -4.00 -9.63 21.04
C TYR A 183 -3.23 -8.47 20.38
N LEU A 184 -1.92 -8.43 20.59
CA LEU A 184 -1.04 -7.45 19.95
C LEU A 184 -1.08 -7.60 18.42
N VAL A 185 -0.85 -8.80 17.90
CA VAL A 185 -0.84 -9.07 16.45
C VAL A 185 -2.19 -8.74 15.80
N MET A 186 -3.31 -8.93 16.52
CA MET A 186 -4.64 -8.60 16.03
C MET A 186 -4.96 -7.10 16.09
N GLY A 187 -4.54 -6.41 17.14
CA GLY A 187 -4.89 -5.01 17.38
C GLY A 187 -3.94 -3.99 16.76
N LEU A 188 -2.65 -4.32 16.74
CA LEU A 188 -1.59 -3.43 16.25
C LEU A 188 -1.80 -2.91 14.82
N PRO A 189 -2.28 -3.71 13.85
CA PRO A 189 -2.50 -3.22 12.49
C PRO A 189 -3.47 -2.05 12.40
N PHE A 190 -4.51 -2.01 13.21
CA PHE A 190 -5.49 -0.92 13.22
C PHE A 190 -4.88 0.38 13.75
N VAL A 191 -4.03 0.28 14.78
CA VAL A 191 -3.29 1.43 15.32
C VAL A 191 -2.27 1.91 14.28
N CYS A 192 -1.50 0.99 13.69
CA CYS A 192 -0.54 1.31 12.64
C CYS A 192 -1.21 1.96 11.43
N LEU A 193 -2.39 1.48 11.00
CA LEU A 193 -3.14 2.07 9.91
C LEU A 193 -3.53 3.54 10.18
N ALA A 194 -4.02 3.82 11.39
CA ALA A 194 -4.37 5.19 11.77
C ALA A 194 -3.13 6.11 11.81
N ILE A 195 -2.01 5.60 12.34
CA ILE A 195 -0.74 6.32 12.38
C ILE A 195 -0.18 6.53 10.98
N ASP A 196 -0.18 5.51 10.12
CA ASP A 196 0.30 5.56 8.75
C ASP A 196 -0.42 6.65 7.94
N VAL A 197 -1.75 6.57 7.88
CA VAL A 197 -2.56 7.54 7.14
C VAL A 197 -2.39 8.97 7.69
N SER A 198 -2.30 9.14 9.00
CA SER A 198 -2.06 10.45 9.63
C SER A 198 -0.67 10.99 9.30
N SER A 199 0.33 10.11 9.23
CA SER A 199 1.71 10.50 8.94
C SER A 199 1.89 11.07 7.54
N TRP A 200 1.09 10.66 6.54
CA TRP A 200 1.15 11.23 5.18
C TRP A 200 0.93 12.75 5.15
N TYR A 201 0.03 13.24 5.99
CA TYR A 201 -0.21 14.68 6.13
C TYR A 201 0.91 15.35 6.91
N MET A 202 1.45 14.67 7.92
CA MET A 202 2.53 15.20 8.76
C MET A 202 3.85 15.30 8.00
N VAL A 203 4.14 14.39 7.05
CA VAL A 203 5.32 14.50 6.17
C VAL A 203 5.36 15.82 5.42
N LYS A 204 4.20 16.38 5.01
CA LYS A 204 4.14 17.69 4.33
C LYS A 204 4.61 18.86 5.21
N ILE A 205 4.55 18.70 6.53
CA ILE A 205 4.91 19.73 7.53
C ILE A 205 6.31 19.45 8.08
N TYR A 206 6.59 18.18 8.36
CA TYR A 206 7.84 17.76 8.97
C TYR A 206 8.28 16.40 8.40
N HIS A 207 9.27 16.43 7.53
CA HIS A 207 9.72 15.29 6.72
C HIS A 207 10.04 14.01 7.51
N PRO A 208 10.63 14.06 8.75
CA PRO A 208 10.90 12.86 9.54
C PRO A 208 9.70 11.94 9.79
N PHE A 209 8.46 12.40 9.63
CA PHE A 209 7.28 11.53 9.66
C PHE A 209 7.27 10.48 8.55
N ALA A 210 8.08 10.61 7.50
CA ALA A 210 8.27 9.55 6.51
C ALA A 210 8.81 8.24 7.13
N TRP A 211 9.65 8.30 8.18
CA TRP A 211 10.05 7.13 8.95
C TRP A 211 8.88 6.48 9.69
N VAL A 212 7.93 7.27 10.15
CA VAL A 212 6.71 6.77 10.81
C VAL A 212 5.84 6.02 9.80
N THR A 213 5.67 6.59 8.59
CA THR A 213 4.97 5.91 7.46
C THR A 213 5.62 4.56 7.15
N MET A 214 6.95 4.53 6.96
CA MET A 214 7.67 3.29 6.67
C MET A 214 7.53 2.26 7.80
N GLY A 215 7.71 2.69 9.04
CA GLY A 215 7.61 1.82 10.22
C GLY A 215 6.22 1.24 10.43
N ALA A 216 5.18 2.07 10.29
CA ALA A 216 3.79 1.64 10.41
C ALA A 216 3.41 0.63 9.31
N GLY A 217 3.81 0.90 8.06
CA GLY A 217 3.62 -0.02 6.94
C GLY A 217 4.33 -1.36 7.14
N ALA A 218 5.59 -1.33 7.58
CA ALA A 218 6.36 -2.54 7.86
C ALA A 218 5.73 -3.38 8.98
N LEU A 219 5.26 -2.75 10.07
CA LEU A 219 4.59 -3.43 11.18
C LEU A 219 3.25 -4.04 10.74
N MET A 220 2.45 -3.35 9.93
CA MET A 220 1.24 -3.92 9.33
C MET A 220 1.57 -5.15 8.49
N GLY A 221 2.61 -5.08 7.66
CA GLY A 221 3.07 -6.22 6.86
C GLY A 221 3.51 -7.41 7.69
N LEU A 222 4.24 -7.17 8.78
CA LEU A 222 4.66 -8.23 9.70
C LEU A 222 3.47 -8.89 10.40
N CYS A 223 2.48 -8.10 10.85
CA CYS A 223 1.25 -8.63 11.44
C CYS A 223 0.45 -9.45 10.43
N PHE A 224 0.31 -8.95 9.19
CA PHE A 224 -0.35 -9.69 8.11
C PHE A 224 0.31 -11.04 7.87
N ALA A 225 1.63 -11.06 7.67
CA ALA A 225 2.39 -12.29 7.44
C ALA A 225 2.25 -13.27 8.62
N THR A 226 2.34 -12.76 9.85
CA THR A 226 2.18 -13.57 11.07
C THR A 226 0.80 -14.22 11.13
N MET A 227 -0.27 -13.44 10.92
CA MET A 227 -1.64 -13.95 10.91
C MET A 227 -1.84 -14.97 9.78
N TRP A 228 -1.36 -14.66 8.58
CA TRP A 228 -1.52 -15.51 7.41
C TRP A 228 -0.80 -16.85 7.56
N ILE A 229 0.51 -16.82 7.87
CA ILE A 229 1.35 -18.03 8.01
C ILE A 229 0.82 -18.90 9.16
N THR A 230 0.56 -18.31 10.33
CA THR A 230 0.09 -19.07 11.50
C THR A 230 -1.26 -19.71 11.23
N SER A 231 -2.20 -19.00 10.60
CA SER A 231 -3.51 -19.53 10.28
C SER A 231 -3.44 -20.70 9.31
N MET A 232 -2.71 -20.56 8.20
CA MET A 232 -2.54 -21.62 7.20
C MET A 232 -1.84 -22.83 7.80
N TYR A 233 -0.77 -22.62 8.57
CA TYR A 233 -0.02 -23.70 9.21
C TYR A 233 -0.85 -24.48 10.22
N GLN A 234 -1.55 -23.79 11.14
CA GLN A 234 -2.34 -24.44 12.18
C GLN A 234 -3.62 -25.08 11.63
N MET A 235 -4.15 -24.58 10.52
CA MET A 235 -5.36 -25.12 9.92
C MET A 235 -5.13 -26.48 9.24
N TRP A 236 -3.94 -26.72 8.67
CA TRP A 236 -3.71 -27.89 7.82
C TRP A 236 -2.52 -28.76 8.19
N ILE A 237 -1.50 -28.22 8.88
CA ILE A 237 -0.21 -28.89 9.06
C ILE A 237 0.06 -29.18 10.54
N ALA A 238 -0.18 -28.19 11.42
CA ALA A 238 0.16 -28.34 12.83
C ALA A 238 -0.70 -29.40 13.52
N PRO A 239 -0.11 -30.21 14.42
CA PRO A 239 -0.89 -31.08 15.30
C PRO A 239 -1.77 -30.25 16.23
N THR A 240 -2.94 -30.79 16.58
CA THR A 240 -3.84 -30.13 17.54
C THR A 240 -3.12 -29.97 18.89
N PRO A 241 -3.05 -28.76 19.44
CA PRO A 241 -2.39 -28.54 20.73
C PRO A 241 -3.05 -29.37 21.85
N LYS A 242 -2.25 -29.96 22.75
CA LYS A 242 -2.76 -30.76 23.87
C LYS A 242 -3.83 -30.02 24.70
N ALA A 243 -3.64 -28.73 24.96
CA ALA A 243 -4.64 -27.93 25.67
C ALA A 243 -6.01 -27.81 24.96
N VAL A 244 -6.08 -28.10 23.67
CA VAL A 244 -7.33 -28.17 22.90
C VAL A 244 -7.95 -29.56 23.00
N THR A 245 -7.13 -30.63 22.91
CA THR A 245 -7.56 -32.02 23.05
C THR A 245 -8.05 -32.32 24.47
N ASP A 246 -7.30 -31.93 25.48
CA ASP A 246 -7.68 -32.16 26.91
C ASP A 246 -9.03 -31.48 27.22
N ARG A 247 -9.25 -30.28 26.67
CA ARG A 247 -10.52 -29.56 26.83
C ARG A 247 -11.68 -30.25 26.15
N ALA A 248 -11.47 -30.79 24.95
CA ALA A 248 -12.51 -31.50 24.22
C ALA A 248 -12.94 -32.80 24.96
N GLU A 249 -11.99 -33.49 25.59
CA GLU A 249 -12.26 -34.66 26.45
C GLU A 249 -13.06 -34.30 27.71
N ASP A 250 -12.70 -33.17 28.36
CA ASP A 250 -13.44 -32.70 29.55
C ASP A 250 -14.87 -32.29 29.22
N ASP A 251 -15.09 -31.61 28.09
CA ASP A 251 -16.44 -31.23 27.61
C ASP A 251 -17.31 -32.47 27.33
N MET A 252 -16.73 -33.55 26.77
CA MET A 252 -17.46 -34.79 26.52
C MET A 252 -17.84 -35.53 27.83
N ARG A 253 -17.00 -35.49 28.86
CA ARG A 253 -17.28 -36.10 30.16
C ARG A 253 -18.40 -35.40 30.93
N VAL A 254 -18.67 -34.12 30.65
CA VAL A 254 -19.71 -33.34 31.32
C VAL A 254 -21.09 -33.54 30.67
N ILE A 255 -21.13 -34.01 29.42
CA ILE A 255 -22.37 -34.18 28.64
C ILE A 255 -22.89 -35.66 28.72
N GLY A 256 -22.08 -36.63 29.09
CA GLY A 256 -22.43 -38.04 29.28
C GLY A 256 -22.71 -38.36 30.73
#